data_55c6fd4417f91f1f6e0bf9ae73d4a9d1
#
_entry.id   55c6fd4417f91f1f6e0bf9ae73d4a9d1
#
_cell.length_a   1.000
_cell.length_b   1.000
_cell.length_c   1.000
_cell.angle_alpha   90.00
_cell.angle_beta   90.00
_cell.angle_gamma   90.00
#
_symmetry.space_group_name_H-M   'P 1'
#
loop_
_entity.id
_entity.type
_entity.pdbx_description
1 polymer ?
#
loop_
_entity_poly.entity_id
_entity_poly.type
_entity_poly.pdbx_seq_one_letter_code
_entity_poly.pdbx_strand_id
1 'polypeptide(L)'
;RQAILALRSLRDMLAGVKDGNVSVKWDGAPAIFAGIDPRDGAFFVAKKGIFNVSPKVYKSNNDIDDDTSGDLNSKLKAALKYLPELGIKGVVQGDFLFDSSEVKTKKLKGKSYVTFHPNTIVYAVPSGTEAAKKVRAAKIGIVWHTTYKGSKFENMKASYGVDTSKFRNSKNVWSQDAMLRDMTRFTMTKKDTEEVNANLSNAGRIFNKISGTTLRTLEANQDLAQLIETFNNCLLYTSPSPRDQLT
;
A
#
# COMPACT_ATOMS: atom_id res chain seq x y z
N ARG A 1 -4.68 24.23 -2.38
CA ARG A 1 -5.60 24.28 -3.52
C ARG A 1 -5.81 22.91 -4.15
N GLN A 2 -4.75 22.18 -4.48
CA GLN A 2 -4.84 20.85 -5.11
C GLN A 2 -5.59 19.82 -4.25
N ALA A 3 -5.40 19.84 -2.92
CA ALA A 3 -6.11 18.96 -2.01
C ALA A 3 -7.64 19.19 -2.06
N ILE A 4 -8.11 20.45 -2.10
CA ILE A 4 -9.54 20.76 -2.24
C ILE A 4 -10.09 20.25 -3.57
N LEU A 5 -9.32 20.35 -4.66
CA LEU A 5 -9.72 19.82 -5.97
C LEU A 5 -9.80 18.29 -5.96
N ALA A 6 -8.82 17.62 -5.34
CA ALA A 6 -8.82 16.19 -5.18
C ALA A 6 -10.01 15.68 -4.36
N LEU A 7 -10.34 16.35 -3.24
CA LEU A 7 -11.50 16.03 -2.43
C LEU A 7 -12.83 16.28 -3.15
N ARG A 8 -12.93 17.29 -4.01
CA ARG A 8 -14.10 17.49 -4.88
C ARG A 8 -14.25 16.35 -5.88
N SER A 9 -13.18 15.92 -6.50
CA SER A 9 -13.20 14.77 -7.42
C SER A 9 -13.61 13.48 -6.70
N LEU A 10 -13.12 13.26 -5.48
CA LEU A 10 -13.52 12.12 -4.64
C LEU A 10 -15.01 12.19 -4.29
N ARG A 11 -15.53 13.35 -3.88
CA ARG A 11 -16.96 13.55 -3.64
C ARG A 11 -17.80 13.21 -4.87
N ASP A 12 -17.43 13.75 -6.06
CA ASP A 12 -18.18 13.52 -7.31
C ASP A 12 -18.23 12.03 -7.66
N MET A 13 -17.13 11.32 -7.40
CA MET A 13 -17.07 9.88 -7.59
C MET A 13 -17.97 9.12 -6.60
N LEU A 14 -17.91 9.45 -5.30
CA LEU A 14 -18.72 8.81 -4.27
C LEU A 14 -20.21 9.17 -4.39
N ALA A 15 -20.55 10.32 -4.98
CA ALA A 15 -21.90 10.72 -5.31
C ALA A 15 -22.42 10.10 -6.63
N GLY A 16 -21.60 9.28 -7.33
CA GLY A 16 -21.97 8.64 -8.60
C GLY A 16 -22.05 9.61 -9.79
N VAL A 17 -21.48 10.82 -9.67
CA VAL A 17 -21.48 11.84 -10.75
C VAL A 17 -20.37 11.59 -11.77
N LYS A 18 -19.28 10.96 -11.33
CA LYS A 18 -18.12 10.63 -12.19
C LYS A 18 -17.63 9.22 -11.90
N ASP A 19 -17.19 8.56 -12.96
CA ASP A 19 -16.43 7.33 -12.81
C ASP A 19 -15.09 7.61 -12.12
N GLY A 20 -14.73 6.76 -11.18
CA GLY A 20 -13.48 6.86 -10.43
C GLY A 20 -12.86 5.50 -10.16
N ASN A 21 -11.55 5.49 -10.02
CA ASN A 21 -10.84 4.31 -9.55
C ASN A 21 -10.47 4.52 -8.08
N VAL A 22 -11.02 3.69 -7.21
CA VAL A 22 -10.61 3.62 -5.80
C VAL A 22 -9.77 2.37 -5.61
N SER A 23 -8.59 2.52 -5.01
CA SER A 23 -7.77 1.41 -4.59
C SER A 23 -7.77 1.32 -3.06
N VAL A 24 -7.65 0.12 -2.55
CA VAL A 24 -7.41 -0.08 -1.12
C VAL A 24 -5.92 0.13 -0.85
N LYS A 25 -5.60 1.02 0.08
CA LYS A 25 -4.23 1.12 0.59
C LYS A 25 -4.02 0.00 1.61
N TRP A 26 -3.25 -1.00 1.21
CA TRP A 26 -2.81 -2.06 2.09
C TRP A 26 -1.72 -1.54 3.04
N ASP A 27 -1.67 -2.12 4.24
CA ASP A 27 -0.67 -1.82 5.26
C ASP A 27 0.22 -3.04 5.44
N GLY A 28 1.26 -3.11 4.64
CA GLY A 28 2.25 -4.18 4.66
C GLY A 28 3.65 -3.67 5.01
N ALA A 29 4.51 -4.53 5.54
CA ALA A 29 5.91 -4.25 5.81
C ALA A 29 6.73 -5.56 5.81
N PRO A 30 7.94 -5.53 5.25
CA PRO A 30 8.59 -4.45 4.50
C PRO A 30 8.06 -4.27 3.08
N ALA A 31 8.36 -3.09 2.48
CA ALA A 31 8.24 -2.93 1.04
C ALA A 31 9.31 -3.78 0.34
N ILE A 32 8.89 -4.53 -0.68
CA ILE A 32 9.75 -5.49 -1.39
C ILE A 32 9.70 -5.23 -2.88
N PHE A 33 10.87 -5.25 -3.52
CA PHE A 33 11.02 -5.28 -4.96
C PHE A 33 11.40 -6.69 -5.38
N ALA A 34 10.84 -7.19 -6.46
CA ALA A 34 11.14 -8.51 -7.00
C ALA A 34 11.04 -8.51 -8.52
N GLY A 35 11.81 -9.38 -9.16
CA GLY A 35 11.75 -9.52 -10.61
C GLY A 35 13.04 -10.03 -11.24
N ILE A 36 13.21 -9.66 -12.49
CA ILE A 36 14.38 -10.06 -13.29
C ILE A 36 15.33 -8.87 -13.40
N ASP A 37 16.57 -9.07 -12.99
CA ASP A 37 17.64 -8.09 -13.12
C ASP A 37 17.92 -7.84 -14.61
N PRO A 38 17.76 -6.61 -15.11
CA PRO A 38 17.98 -6.33 -16.53
C PRO A 38 19.44 -6.44 -16.96
N ARG A 39 20.37 -6.54 -16.02
CA ARG A 39 21.81 -6.62 -16.30
C ARG A 39 22.28 -8.02 -16.65
N ASP A 40 21.66 -9.06 -16.03
CA ASP A 40 22.13 -10.45 -16.18
C ASP A 40 20.99 -11.49 -16.30
N GLY A 41 19.74 -11.05 -16.21
CA GLY A 41 18.57 -11.92 -16.34
C GLY A 41 18.28 -12.81 -15.12
N ALA A 42 19.01 -12.65 -14.00
CA ALA A 42 18.78 -13.41 -12.78
C ALA A 42 17.58 -12.86 -12.00
N PHE A 43 16.86 -13.75 -11.32
CA PHE A 43 15.82 -13.32 -10.39
C PHE A 43 16.45 -12.68 -9.14
N PHE A 44 15.83 -11.63 -8.65
CA PHE A 44 16.28 -10.93 -7.46
C PHE A 44 15.10 -10.51 -6.57
N VAL A 45 15.42 -10.23 -5.31
CA VAL A 45 14.61 -9.41 -4.40
C VAL A 45 15.43 -8.22 -3.92
N ALA A 46 14.78 -7.12 -3.54
CA ALA A 46 15.48 -5.93 -3.06
C ALA A 46 14.60 -5.09 -2.11
N LYS A 47 15.26 -4.17 -1.41
CA LYS A 47 14.68 -3.02 -0.70
C LYS A 47 14.74 -1.77 -1.60
N LYS A 48 14.36 -0.59 -1.07
CA LYS A 48 14.45 0.70 -1.78
C LYS A 48 15.82 1.02 -2.37
N GLY A 49 16.90 0.41 -1.87
CA GLY A 49 18.26 0.56 -2.39
C GLY A 49 18.47 0.14 -3.84
N ILE A 50 17.48 -0.47 -4.49
CA ILE A 50 17.51 -0.81 -5.92
C ILE A 50 17.72 0.40 -6.84
N PHE A 51 17.33 1.61 -6.41
CA PHE A 51 17.45 2.84 -7.19
C PHE A 51 18.62 3.73 -6.75
N ASN A 52 19.51 3.23 -5.91
CA ASN A 52 20.74 3.93 -5.56
C ASN A 52 21.69 3.97 -6.75
N VAL A 53 22.67 4.88 -6.71
CA VAL A 53 23.76 4.97 -7.71
C VAL A 53 24.44 3.61 -7.91
N SER A 54 24.58 2.84 -6.81
CA SER A 54 24.97 1.44 -6.84
C SER A 54 23.75 0.59 -6.41
N PRO A 55 22.99 0.03 -7.36
CA PRO A 55 21.77 -0.71 -7.03
C PRO A 55 22.06 -1.94 -6.18
N LYS A 56 21.40 -2.03 -5.03
CA LYS A 56 21.47 -3.18 -4.14
C LYS A 56 20.34 -4.16 -4.45
N VAL A 57 20.70 -5.33 -4.97
CA VAL A 57 19.80 -6.45 -5.25
C VAL A 57 20.34 -7.71 -4.62
N TYR A 58 19.47 -8.60 -4.18
CA TYR A 58 19.83 -9.85 -3.52
C TYR A 58 19.42 -11.02 -4.43
N LYS A 59 20.39 -11.82 -4.82
CA LYS A 59 20.24 -13.00 -5.67
C LYS A 59 20.55 -14.31 -4.93
N SER A 60 21.17 -14.17 -3.76
CA SER A 60 21.50 -15.27 -2.86
C SER A 60 21.17 -14.94 -1.41
N ASN A 61 21.15 -15.97 -0.55
CA ASN A 61 21.01 -15.76 0.88
C ASN A 61 22.20 -15.00 1.47
N ASN A 62 23.40 -15.19 0.93
CA ASN A 62 24.60 -14.48 1.39
C ASN A 62 24.45 -12.96 1.16
N ASP A 63 23.97 -12.55 -0.02
CA ASP A 63 23.71 -11.11 -0.30
C ASP A 63 22.76 -10.50 0.73
N ILE A 64 21.77 -11.28 1.20
CA ILE A 64 20.81 -10.85 2.22
C ILE A 64 21.46 -10.79 3.59
N ASP A 65 22.29 -11.78 3.95
CA ASP A 65 22.99 -11.86 5.23
C ASP A 65 24.00 -10.72 5.41
N ASP A 66 24.66 -10.34 4.34
CA ASP A 66 25.66 -9.26 4.34
C ASP A 66 25.05 -7.86 4.55
N ASP A 67 23.74 -7.66 4.24
CA ASP A 67 23.10 -6.34 4.26
C ASP A 67 21.90 -6.22 5.22
N THR A 68 21.45 -7.32 5.81
CA THR A 68 20.25 -7.33 6.67
C THR A 68 20.35 -8.32 7.82
N SER A 69 19.51 -8.14 8.84
CA SER A 69 19.42 -9.03 9.98
C SER A 69 17.98 -9.12 10.51
N GLY A 70 17.73 -10.06 11.43
CA GLY A 70 16.46 -10.21 12.12
C GLY A 70 15.29 -10.55 11.20
N ASP A 71 14.12 -9.98 11.47
CA ASP A 71 12.87 -10.26 10.76
C ASP A 71 12.94 -9.88 9.27
N LEU A 72 13.56 -8.74 8.95
CA LEU A 72 13.75 -8.31 7.57
C LEU A 72 14.56 -9.30 6.75
N ASN A 73 15.65 -9.84 7.32
CA ASN A 73 16.48 -10.86 6.70
C ASN A 73 15.66 -12.12 6.39
N SER A 74 14.89 -12.59 7.37
CA SER A 74 14.05 -13.78 7.22
C SER A 74 12.99 -13.60 6.13
N LYS A 75 12.33 -12.45 6.09
CA LYS A 75 11.31 -12.12 5.08
C LYS A 75 11.91 -12.01 3.67
N LEU A 76 13.09 -11.40 3.53
CA LEU A 76 13.78 -11.33 2.23
C LEU A 76 14.22 -12.71 1.73
N LYS A 77 14.74 -13.56 2.60
CA LYS A 77 15.08 -14.96 2.25
C LYS A 77 13.86 -15.76 1.82
N ALA A 78 12.76 -15.62 2.55
CA ALA A 78 11.49 -16.25 2.19
C ALA A 78 10.99 -15.75 0.82
N ALA A 79 11.08 -14.44 0.56
CA ALA A 79 10.72 -13.85 -0.72
C ALA A 79 11.63 -14.37 -1.85
N LEU A 80 12.94 -14.38 -1.67
CA LEU A 80 13.88 -14.91 -2.66
C LEU A 80 13.62 -16.38 -3.00
N LYS A 81 13.23 -17.17 -1.99
CA LYS A 81 12.92 -18.59 -2.14
C LYS A 81 11.62 -18.85 -2.90
N TYR A 82 10.54 -18.12 -2.59
CA TYR A 82 9.21 -18.48 -3.07
C TYR A 82 8.71 -17.62 -4.23
N LEU A 83 9.13 -16.35 -4.37
CA LEU A 83 8.62 -15.47 -5.44
C LEU A 83 9.01 -15.90 -6.86
N PRO A 84 10.13 -16.62 -7.12
CA PRO A 84 10.42 -17.18 -8.45
C PRO A 84 9.30 -18.08 -8.99
N GLU A 85 8.52 -18.73 -8.11
CA GLU A 85 7.39 -19.58 -8.50
C GLU A 85 6.31 -18.80 -9.27
N LEU A 86 6.16 -17.50 -9.00
CA LEU A 86 5.20 -16.64 -9.69
C LEU A 86 5.58 -16.34 -11.15
N GLY A 87 6.83 -16.59 -11.56
CA GLY A 87 7.30 -16.31 -12.91
C GLY A 87 7.21 -14.83 -13.29
N ILE A 88 7.51 -13.94 -12.34
CA ILE A 88 7.48 -12.48 -12.52
C ILE A 88 8.41 -12.10 -13.68
N LYS A 89 7.87 -11.35 -14.64
CA LYS A 89 8.63 -10.76 -15.75
C LYS A 89 8.78 -9.26 -15.52
N GLY A 90 10.01 -8.75 -15.63
CA GLY A 90 10.32 -7.34 -15.30
C GLY A 90 10.49 -7.13 -13.80
N VAL A 91 10.23 -5.92 -13.33
CA VAL A 91 10.41 -5.53 -11.92
C VAL A 91 9.09 -5.03 -11.36
N VAL A 92 8.71 -5.53 -10.20
CA VAL A 92 7.50 -5.13 -9.47
C VAL A 92 7.83 -4.78 -8.03
N GLN A 93 7.00 -3.96 -7.43
CA GLN A 93 7.06 -3.63 -6.01
C GLN A 93 5.74 -3.97 -5.34
N GLY A 94 5.84 -4.50 -4.15
CA GLY A 94 4.71 -4.77 -3.28
C GLY A 94 5.10 -4.66 -1.81
N ASP A 95 4.14 -4.93 -0.95
CA ASP A 95 4.33 -4.95 0.49
C ASP A 95 4.15 -6.38 1.02
N PHE A 96 5.06 -6.78 1.89
CA PHE A 96 4.99 -8.07 2.56
C PHE A 96 3.88 -8.05 3.61
N LEU A 97 2.96 -9.01 3.56
CA LEU A 97 1.82 -9.06 4.46
C LEU A 97 1.98 -10.07 5.58
N PHE A 98 2.56 -11.22 5.29
CA PHE A 98 2.79 -12.27 6.28
C PHE A 98 3.77 -13.33 5.78
N ASP A 99 4.45 -13.96 6.69
CA ASP A 99 4.94 -15.32 6.52
C ASP A 99 4.02 -16.33 7.25
N SER A 100 4.21 -17.62 7.00
CA SER A 100 3.32 -18.65 7.55
C SER A 100 3.34 -18.74 9.08
N SER A 101 4.38 -18.23 9.77
CA SER A 101 4.48 -18.22 11.23
C SER A 101 3.61 -17.14 11.87
N GLU A 102 3.35 -16.06 11.12
CA GLU A 102 2.54 -14.92 11.55
C GLU A 102 1.03 -15.18 11.39
N VAL A 103 0.65 -16.19 10.59
CA VAL A 103 -0.76 -16.52 10.34
C VAL A 103 -1.37 -17.27 11.54
N LYS A 104 -2.39 -16.67 12.14
CA LYS A 104 -3.06 -17.22 13.35
C LYS A 104 -4.55 -17.39 13.13
N THR A 105 -5.18 -18.22 13.94
CA THR A 105 -6.65 -18.31 14.01
C THR A 105 -7.14 -17.61 15.26
N LYS A 106 -8.04 -16.64 15.11
CA LYS A 106 -8.67 -15.91 16.24
C LYS A 106 -10.19 -16.02 16.16
N LYS A 107 -10.82 -16.05 17.32
CA LYS A 107 -12.29 -15.94 17.45
C LYS A 107 -12.65 -14.50 17.84
N LEU A 108 -13.63 -13.91 17.14
CA LEU A 108 -14.19 -12.61 17.45
C LEU A 108 -15.73 -12.70 17.35
N LYS A 109 -16.42 -12.32 18.42
CA LYS A 109 -17.90 -12.37 18.50
C LYS A 109 -18.46 -13.75 18.03
N GLY A 110 -17.86 -14.85 18.49
CA GLY A 110 -18.26 -16.23 18.16
C GLY A 110 -17.87 -16.74 16.77
N LYS A 111 -17.33 -15.91 15.90
CA LYS A 111 -16.86 -16.28 14.55
C LYS A 111 -15.35 -16.49 14.51
N SER A 112 -14.91 -17.46 13.72
CA SER A 112 -13.48 -17.78 13.56
C SER A 112 -12.89 -17.10 12.35
N TYR A 113 -11.69 -16.53 12.49
CA TYR A 113 -10.96 -15.83 11.45
C TYR A 113 -9.50 -16.30 11.36
N VAL A 114 -8.98 -16.35 10.16
CA VAL A 114 -7.54 -16.42 9.89
C VAL A 114 -7.02 -14.98 9.92
N THR A 115 -6.03 -14.72 10.73
CA THR A 115 -5.52 -13.35 10.94
C THR A 115 -4.02 -13.28 10.71
N PHE A 116 -3.56 -12.13 10.21
CA PHE A 116 -2.15 -11.74 10.13
C PHE A 116 -2.02 -10.25 10.37
N HIS A 117 -0.86 -9.79 10.83
CA HIS A 117 -0.64 -8.44 11.32
C HIS A 117 0.72 -7.92 10.84
N PRO A 118 0.80 -7.42 9.59
CA PRO A 118 2.08 -7.02 9.00
C PRO A 118 2.67 -5.74 9.59
N ASN A 119 1.83 -4.79 10.01
CA ASN A 119 2.26 -3.49 10.53
C ASN A 119 1.26 -2.98 11.58
N THR A 120 0.40 -2.00 11.27
CA THR A 120 -0.55 -1.43 12.24
C THR A 120 -1.94 -2.07 12.15
N ILE A 121 -2.29 -2.63 11.01
CA ILE A 121 -3.61 -3.19 10.74
C ILE A 121 -3.59 -4.72 10.90
N VAL A 122 -4.57 -5.25 11.62
CA VAL A 122 -4.85 -6.69 11.65
C VAL A 122 -5.81 -7.04 10.53
N TYR A 123 -5.36 -7.90 9.63
CA TYR A 123 -6.21 -8.49 8.60
C TYR A 123 -6.91 -9.73 9.14
N ALA A 124 -8.21 -9.85 8.87
CA ALA A 124 -9.03 -10.94 9.35
C ALA A 124 -9.87 -11.52 8.21
N VAL A 125 -9.64 -12.78 7.86
CA VAL A 125 -10.33 -13.48 6.79
C VAL A 125 -11.23 -14.55 7.43
N PRO A 126 -12.55 -14.60 7.13
CA PRO A 126 -13.44 -15.61 7.69
C PRO A 126 -12.94 -17.03 7.42
N SER A 127 -12.78 -17.85 8.47
CA SER A 127 -12.05 -19.12 8.41
C SER A 127 -12.61 -20.16 7.42
N GLY A 128 -13.90 -20.10 7.12
CA GLY A 128 -14.58 -21.03 6.20
C GLY A 128 -14.47 -20.67 4.71
N THR A 129 -13.77 -19.60 4.35
CA THR A 129 -13.69 -19.12 2.96
C THR A 129 -12.51 -19.72 2.20
N GLU A 130 -12.59 -19.74 0.87
CA GLU A 130 -11.47 -20.12 -0.01
C GLU A 130 -10.27 -19.18 0.16
N ALA A 131 -10.51 -17.90 0.44
CA ALA A 131 -9.45 -16.95 0.75
C ALA A 131 -8.67 -17.37 2.01
N ALA A 132 -9.36 -17.79 3.07
CA ALA A 132 -8.71 -18.27 4.29
C ALA A 132 -7.89 -19.56 4.06
N LYS A 133 -8.39 -20.47 3.21
CA LYS A 133 -7.65 -21.69 2.83
C LYS A 133 -6.34 -21.33 2.12
N LYS A 134 -6.41 -20.39 1.16
CA LYS A 134 -5.23 -19.91 0.42
C LYS A 134 -4.21 -19.24 1.35
N VAL A 135 -4.64 -18.37 2.27
CA VAL A 135 -3.77 -17.72 3.25
C VAL A 135 -3.08 -18.74 4.14
N ARG A 136 -3.80 -19.76 4.64
CA ARG A 136 -3.21 -20.83 5.49
C ARG A 136 -2.21 -21.71 4.75
N ALA A 137 -2.43 -21.95 3.47
CA ALA A 137 -1.53 -22.80 2.66
C ALA A 137 -0.24 -22.08 2.28
N ALA A 138 -0.30 -20.76 2.15
CA ALA A 138 0.83 -19.95 1.69
C ALA A 138 1.95 -19.89 2.73
N LYS A 139 3.19 -19.85 2.23
CA LYS A 139 4.40 -19.60 3.04
C LYS A 139 4.64 -18.12 3.23
N ILE A 140 4.27 -17.30 2.23
CA ILE A 140 4.34 -15.84 2.27
C ILE A 140 3.12 -15.23 1.59
N GLY A 141 2.76 -14.00 2.01
CA GLY A 141 1.74 -13.17 1.37
C GLY A 141 2.28 -11.83 0.96
N ILE A 142 2.05 -11.43 -0.30
CA ILE A 142 2.48 -10.15 -0.87
C ILE A 142 1.30 -9.47 -1.56
N VAL A 143 1.15 -8.17 -1.33
CA VAL A 143 0.28 -7.30 -2.12
C VAL A 143 1.12 -6.44 -3.06
N TRP A 144 0.81 -6.48 -4.34
CA TRP A 144 1.56 -5.79 -5.39
C TRP A 144 0.89 -4.48 -5.77
N HIS A 145 1.66 -3.40 -5.95
CA HIS A 145 1.10 -2.08 -6.25
C HIS A 145 1.82 -1.30 -7.34
N THR A 146 3.07 -1.62 -7.69
CA THR A 146 3.83 -0.84 -8.67
C THR A 146 4.60 -1.74 -9.64
N THR A 147 4.51 -1.41 -10.92
CA THR A 147 5.32 -2.02 -11.98
C THR A 147 6.39 -1.04 -12.42
N TYR A 148 7.59 -1.53 -12.64
CA TYR A 148 8.73 -0.76 -13.15
C TYR A 148 9.11 -1.23 -14.54
N LYS A 149 9.28 -0.29 -15.47
CA LYS A 149 9.67 -0.55 -16.86
C LYS A 149 10.89 0.28 -17.24
N GLY A 150 11.92 -0.37 -17.74
CA GLY A 150 13.18 0.23 -18.17
C GLY A 150 14.21 -0.84 -18.48
N SER A 151 15.24 -0.49 -19.23
CA SER A 151 16.36 -1.40 -19.60
C SER A 151 17.47 -1.45 -18.54
N LYS A 152 17.47 -0.49 -17.60
CA LYS A 152 18.39 -0.39 -16.46
C LYS A 152 17.64 0.16 -15.26
N PHE A 153 18.09 -0.14 -14.04
CA PHE A 153 17.44 0.33 -12.83
C PHE A 153 17.34 1.86 -12.78
N GLU A 154 18.37 2.57 -13.23
CA GLU A 154 18.45 4.03 -13.17
C GLU A 154 17.42 4.72 -14.09
N ASN A 155 16.95 4.07 -15.13
CA ASN A 155 15.98 4.61 -16.08
C ASN A 155 14.59 3.99 -16.00
N MET A 156 14.34 3.17 -14.97
CA MET A 156 13.03 2.57 -14.77
C MET A 156 11.97 3.61 -14.43
N LYS A 157 10.84 3.53 -15.11
CA LYS A 157 9.65 4.34 -14.86
C LYS A 157 8.64 3.51 -14.09
N ALA A 158 8.17 4.06 -12.97
CA ALA A 158 7.13 3.47 -12.15
C ALA A 158 5.74 3.72 -12.75
N SER A 159 4.88 2.72 -12.70
CA SER A 159 3.45 2.85 -12.95
C SER A 159 2.67 2.11 -11.86
N TYR A 160 1.58 2.72 -11.37
CA TYR A 160 0.73 2.08 -10.38
C TYR A 160 -0.03 0.89 -11.00
N GLY A 161 -0.15 -0.19 -10.19
CA GLY A 161 -0.81 -1.42 -10.58
C GLY A 161 0.17 -2.49 -11.09
N VAL A 162 -0.17 -3.74 -10.76
CA VAL A 162 0.53 -4.93 -11.21
C VAL A 162 -0.50 -5.92 -11.75
N ASP A 163 -0.37 -6.31 -12.99
CA ASP A 163 -1.25 -7.32 -13.59
C ASP A 163 -0.86 -8.72 -13.07
N THR A 164 -1.43 -9.07 -11.91
CA THR A 164 -1.18 -10.36 -11.27
C THR A 164 -1.79 -11.55 -12.02
N SER A 165 -2.66 -11.32 -13.01
CA SER A 165 -3.21 -12.40 -13.86
C SER A 165 -2.13 -13.09 -14.71
N LYS A 166 -1.01 -12.40 -14.93
CA LYS A 166 0.16 -12.92 -15.63
C LYS A 166 1.09 -13.76 -14.77
N PHE A 167 0.87 -13.77 -13.47
CA PHE A 167 1.66 -14.59 -12.56
C PHE A 167 1.22 -16.06 -12.64
N ARG A 168 2.17 -16.96 -12.42
CA ARG A 168 1.87 -18.38 -12.26
C ARG A 168 1.18 -18.59 -10.91
N ASN A 169 0.32 -19.59 -10.85
CA ASN A 169 -0.25 -20.01 -9.57
C ASN A 169 0.82 -20.71 -8.72
N SER A 170 0.91 -20.31 -7.46
CA SER A 170 1.74 -20.96 -6.45
C SER A 170 0.91 -21.26 -5.20
N LYS A 171 1.14 -22.42 -4.58
CA LYS A 171 0.57 -22.74 -3.26
C LYS A 171 1.36 -22.05 -2.13
N ASN A 172 2.60 -21.68 -2.38
CA ASN A 172 3.50 -21.10 -1.40
C ASN A 172 3.36 -19.58 -1.29
N VAL A 173 2.82 -18.93 -2.34
CA VAL A 173 2.69 -17.48 -2.37
C VAL A 173 1.23 -17.08 -2.48
N TRP A 174 0.72 -16.43 -1.44
CA TRP A 174 -0.51 -15.66 -1.57
C TRP A 174 -0.19 -14.31 -2.22
N SER A 175 -0.83 -14.01 -3.32
CA SER A 175 -0.52 -12.83 -4.14
C SER A 175 -1.80 -12.10 -4.52
N GLN A 176 -1.84 -10.79 -4.28
CA GLN A 176 -2.98 -9.92 -4.59
C GLN A 176 -2.49 -8.61 -5.22
N ASP A 177 -3.24 -8.12 -6.20
CA ASP A 177 -3.09 -6.76 -6.72
C ASP A 177 -3.74 -5.77 -5.76
N ALA A 178 -3.05 -4.67 -5.44
CA ALA A 178 -3.58 -3.58 -4.64
C ALA A 178 -4.72 -2.79 -5.34
N MET A 179 -4.89 -3.00 -6.63
CA MET A 179 -5.98 -2.41 -7.44
C MET A 179 -7.36 -3.06 -7.20
N LEU A 180 -7.51 -3.82 -6.10
CA LEU A 180 -8.82 -4.40 -5.75
C LEU A 180 -9.87 -3.30 -5.68
N ARG A 181 -10.80 -3.34 -6.64
CA ARG A 181 -11.92 -2.39 -6.76
C ARG A 181 -13.14 -3.02 -6.14
N ASP A 182 -13.58 -2.54 -4.98
CA ASP A 182 -14.95 -2.74 -4.55
C ASP A 182 -15.75 -1.47 -4.86
N MET A 183 -16.30 -1.40 -6.04
CA MET A 183 -17.11 -0.28 -6.53
C MET A 183 -18.58 -0.35 -6.06
N THR A 184 -18.96 -1.39 -5.33
CA THR A 184 -20.39 -1.75 -5.23
C THR A 184 -21.15 -1.06 -4.10
N ARG A 185 -20.53 -0.29 -3.19
CA ARG A 185 -21.22 0.13 -1.97
C ARG A 185 -20.90 1.51 -1.39
N PHE A 186 -20.14 2.36 -2.07
CA PHE A 186 -19.88 3.70 -1.57
C PHE A 186 -20.62 4.75 -2.38
N THR A 187 -21.91 4.88 -2.12
CA THR A 187 -22.67 6.04 -2.57
C THR A 187 -22.85 6.97 -1.38
N MET A 188 -22.40 8.20 -1.51
CA MET A 188 -22.77 9.27 -0.58
C MET A 188 -24.26 9.57 -0.73
N THR A 189 -24.95 9.72 0.38
CA THR A 189 -26.32 10.24 0.36
C THR A 189 -26.33 11.70 -0.12
N LYS A 190 -27.48 12.20 -0.53
CA LYS A 190 -27.64 13.62 -0.89
C LYS A 190 -27.22 14.54 0.28
N LYS A 191 -27.59 14.19 1.51
CA LYS A 191 -27.22 14.92 2.73
C LYS A 191 -25.70 14.95 2.92
N ASP A 192 -25.02 13.82 2.80
CA ASP A 192 -23.56 13.75 2.93
C ASP A 192 -22.87 14.59 1.86
N THR A 193 -23.40 14.56 0.63
CA THR A 193 -22.87 15.35 -0.50
C THR A 193 -23.01 16.85 -0.23
N GLU A 194 -24.14 17.29 0.30
CA GLU A 194 -24.39 18.69 0.68
C GLU A 194 -23.45 19.14 1.81
N GLU A 195 -23.27 18.31 2.83
CA GLU A 195 -22.37 18.60 3.95
C GLU A 195 -20.91 18.71 3.49
N VAL A 196 -20.43 17.76 2.68
CA VAL A 196 -19.08 17.83 2.10
C VAL A 196 -18.92 19.08 1.22
N ASN A 197 -19.93 19.43 0.43
CA ASN A 197 -19.92 20.65 -0.37
C ASN A 197 -19.78 21.92 0.47
N ALA A 198 -20.52 22.01 1.57
CA ALA A 198 -20.45 23.14 2.49
C ALA A 198 -19.05 23.26 3.10
N ASN A 199 -18.49 22.14 3.57
CA ASN A 199 -17.16 22.10 4.18
C ASN A 199 -16.05 22.44 3.18
N LEU A 200 -16.08 21.88 1.98
CA LEU A 200 -15.08 22.20 0.93
C LEU A 200 -15.19 23.65 0.44
N SER A 201 -16.41 24.20 0.37
CA SER A 201 -16.62 25.59 0.00
C SER A 201 -16.11 26.54 1.09
N ASN A 202 -16.31 26.19 2.35
CA ASN A 202 -15.76 26.94 3.49
C ASN A 202 -14.24 26.91 3.51
N ALA A 203 -13.64 25.71 3.34
CA ALA A 203 -12.20 25.57 3.23
C ALA A 203 -11.62 26.40 2.08
N GLY A 204 -12.29 26.41 0.92
CA GLY A 204 -11.88 27.24 -0.22
C GLY A 204 -11.96 28.74 0.08
N ARG A 205 -13.00 29.20 0.78
CA ARG A 205 -13.14 30.61 1.20
C ARG A 205 -12.04 31.03 2.17
N ILE A 206 -11.72 30.18 3.15
CA ILE A 206 -10.63 30.42 4.10
C ILE A 206 -9.29 30.46 3.37
N PHE A 207 -9.02 29.50 2.50
CA PHE A 207 -7.79 29.45 1.70
C PHE A 207 -7.60 30.72 0.84
N ASN A 208 -8.66 31.21 0.23
CA ASN A 208 -8.60 32.43 -0.59
C ASN A 208 -8.32 33.73 0.21
N LYS A 209 -8.45 33.69 1.56
CA LYS A 209 -8.07 34.81 2.43
C LYS A 209 -6.56 34.83 2.73
N ILE A 210 -5.85 33.75 2.48
CA ILE A 210 -4.41 33.65 2.70
C ILE A 210 -3.70 34.34 1.54
N SER A 211 -2.83 35.32 1.85
CA SER A 211 -2.08 36.00 0.80
C SER A 211 -1.08 35.07 0.11
N GLY A 212 -0.79 35.30 -1.17
CA GLY A 212 0.23 34.53 -1.90
C GLY A 212 1.63 34.69 -1.29
N THR A 213 1.91 35.83 -0.67
CA THR A 213 3.16 36.06 0.07
C THR A 213 3.25 35.15 1.29
N THR A 214 2.18 35.08 2.09
CA THR A 214 2.12 34.18 3.26
C THR A 214 2.32 32.72 2.86
N LEU A 215 1.70 32.27 1.76
CA LEU A 215 1.88 30.90 1.27
C LEU A 215 3.33 30.62 0.86
N ARG A 216 4.00 31.56 0.19
CA ARG A 216 5.43 31.40 -0.17
C ARG A 216 6.33 31.40 1.06
N THR A 217 6.05 32.23 2.05
CA THR A 217 6.79 32.25 3.33
C THR A 217 6.63 30.92 4.07
N LEU A 218 5.42 30.36 4.09
CA LEU A 218 5.17 29.06 4.70
C LEU A 218 5.92 27.94 3.98
N GLU A 219 5.93 27.95 2.64
CA GLU A 219 6.64 26.97 1.83
C GLU A 219 8.16 27.04 2.01
N ALA A 220 8.70 28.26 2.17
CA ALA A 220 10.11 28.50 2.43
C ALA A 220 10.55 28.18 3.87
N ASN A 221 9.62 28.19 4.83
CA ASN A 221 9.90 27.92 6.24
C ASN A 221 9.59 26.44 6.58
N GLN A 222 10.62 25.60 6.49
CA GLN A 222 10.50 24.15 6.74
C GLN A 222 10.02 23.84 8.16
N ASP A 223 10.46 24.58 9.18
CA ASP A 223 10.07 24.34 10.57
C ASP A 223 8.58 24.59 10.79
N LEU A 224 8.05 25.65 10.19
CA LEU A 224 6.62 25.99 10.29
C LEU A 224 5.78 24.97 9.49
N ALA A 225 6.24 24.54 8.32
CA ALA A 225 5.58 23.51 7.52
C ALA A 225 5.54 22.18 8.29
N GLN A 226 6.63 21.78 8.93
CA GLN A 226 6.73 20.60 9.75
C GLN A 226 5.83 20.68 11.00
N LEU A 227 5.74 21.84 11.65
CA LEU A 227 4.84 22.05 12.78
C LEU A 227 3.38 21.85 12.38
N ILE A 228 2.96 22.40 11.23
CA ILE A 228 1.60 22.27 10.71
C ILE A 228 1.32 20.81 10.31
N GLU A 229 2.28 20.13 9.71
CA GLU A 229 2.15 18.71 9.37
C GLU A 229 2.00 17.86 10.64
N THR A 230 2.82 18.09 11.65
CA THR A 230 2.73 17.41 12.94
C THR A 230 1.37 17.65 13.61
N PHE A 231 0.91 18.90 13.61
CA PHE A 231 -0.41 19.23 14.17
C PHE A 231 -1.55 18.52 13.44
N ASN A 232 -1.53 18.52 12.11
CA ASN A 232 -2.52 17.82 11.29
C ASN A 232 -2.50 16.30 11.54
N ASN A 233 -1.31 15.71 11.64
CA ASN A 233 -1.16 14.30 11.97
C ASN A 233 -1.71 13.99 13.36
N CYS A 234 -1.43 14.81 14.37
CA CYS A 234 -2.02 14.68 15.71
C CYS A 234 -3.54 14.71 15.65
N LEU A 235 -4.15 15.65 14.92
CA LEU A 235 -5.61 15.73 14.77
C LEU A 235 -6.19 14.48 14.11
N LEU A 236 -5.53 13.94 13.08
CA LEU A 236 -5.99 12.74 12.40
C LEU A 236 -5.91 11.48 13.28
N TYR A 237 -4.87 11.39 14.13
CA TYR A 237 -4.69 10.25 15.05
C TYR A 237 -5.51 10.36 16.34
N THR A 238 -5.85 11.56 16.79
CA THR A 238 -6.58 11.77 18.05
C THR A 238 -8.07 11.97 17.82
N SER A 239 -8.52 12.29 16.60
CA SER A 239 -9.95 12.33 16.29
C SER A 239 -10.51 10.91 16.29
N PRO A 240 -11.58 10.63 17.06
CA PRO A 240 -12.22 9.33 17.01
C PRO A 240 -12.65 9.02 15.59
N SER A 241 -12.20 7.90 15.07
CA SER A 241 -12.66 7.42 13.77
C SER A 241 -14.18 7.19 13.84
N PRO A 242 -14.94 7.48 12.77
CA PRO A 242 -16.34 7.10 12.72
C PRO A 242 -16.60 5.61 13.02
N ARG A 243 -15.58 4.77 12.94
CA ARG A 243 -15.64 3.34 13.31
C ARG A 243 -15.65 3.12 14.82
N ASP A 244 -15.10 4.04 15.61
CA ASP A 244 -15.05 3.93 17.07
C ASP A 244 -16.38 4.35 17.71
N GLN A 245 -17.30 4.96 16.95
CA GLN A 245 -18.62 5.35 17.36
C GLN A 245 -19.70 4.28 17.12
N LEU A 246 -19.33 3.11 16.57
CA LEU A 246 -20.23 2.01 16.24
C LEU A 246 -20.08 0.82 17.20
N THR A 247 -19.73 1.07 18.47
CA THR A 247 -19.77 0.05 19.56
C THR A 247 -21.06 0.11 20.34
#